data_abec6066c72b7518d308258c1fcd84ae
#
_entry.id   abec6066c72b7518d308258c1fcd84ae
#
_cell.length_a   1.000
_cell.length_b   1.000
_cell.length_c   1.000
_cell.angle_alpha   90.00
_cell.angle_beta   90.00
_cell.angle_gamma   90.00
#
_symmetry.space_group_name_H-M   'P 1'
#
loop_
_entity.id
_entity.type
_entity.pdbx_description
1 polymer ?
#
loop_
_entity_poly.entity_id
_entity_poly.type
_entity_poly.pdbx_seq_one_letter_code
_entity_poly.pdbx_strand_id
1 'polypeptide(L)'
;MFRSVGARLFLSYLAVVVVGLLAASITISGLLVRYENDVLQLRLQELSAPLLTAMTTALRQGQQPRDVIDALTEQAASANARLLIVANNRRVIVDSDQTLTNQTLERPTSGNFGSFNDKGDPWVFLQQSFRPAATGLNPAIIVVARPRAAFADALRILLPALVVAGVVSAGFALIVAGLLSRTITRPLRELATTARRFAKGDYRARVPVAGPTEVAEMGGAFNDMATEIERSRGSEQAFLADISHELRTPLTSIQGFAQAIAEGEAAGAAITPAANIIQRESRRLMRMVEGLLQVARLQSGAQDLARERVETAQLLTTARAALEPQAQEAGVTFVFEPSDLPAVRGDPDRLSQLFLNLLDNAVKHSPRGGNVVVHGACADGQAVVTVRDSGSGLPQGADKRLFRRFYRGDNAAQRDGAGLGLAIAQAIAEAHGGGVTARNVDTGGAEFTVRLPAA
;
A
#
# COMPACT_ATOMS: atom_id res chain seq x y z
N MET A 1 -3.76 -5.12 -26.77
CA MET A 1 -3.71 -3.66 -26.69
C MET A 1 -4.14 -3.08 -25.33
N PHE A 2 -4.83 -3.81 -24.44
CA PHE A 2 -5.36 -3.32 -23.16
C PHE A 2 -4.64 -3.86 -21.91
N ARG A 3 -3.30 -3.81 -21.90
CA ARG A 3 -2.51 -4.32 -20.75
C ARG A 3 -2.26 -3.29 -19.64
N SER A 4 -2.60 -2.02 -19.82
CA SER A 4 -2.40 -1.00 -18.78
C SER A 4 -3.61 -0.91 -17.85
N VAL A 5 -3.37 -0.79 -16.56
CA VAL A 5 -4.41 -0.60 -15.52
C VAL A 5 -5.31 0.61 -15.87
N GLY A 6 -4.71 1.71 -16.37
CA GLY A 6 -5.46 2.89 -16.79
C GLY A 6 -6.45 2.62 -17.93
N ALA A 7 -6.08 1.81 -18.93
CA ALA A 7 -6.98 1.46 -20.03
C ALA A 7 -8.14 0.56 -19.55
N ARG A 8 -7.90 -0.33 -18.60
CA ARG A 8 -8.96 -1.17 -18.02
C ARG A 8 -9.92 -0.34 -17.16
N LEU A 9 -9.41 0.57 -16.36
CA LEU A 9 -10.23 1.49 -15.58
C LEU A 9 -11.07 2.39 -16.47
N PHE A 10 -10.47 2.99 -17.51
CA PHE A 10 -11.22 3.79 -18.48
C PHE A 10 -12.36 2.99 -19.12
N LEU A 11 -12.10 1.76 -19.60
CA LEU A 11 -13.12 0.90 -20.20
C LEU A 11 -14.22 0.53 -19.21
N SER A 12 -13.89 0.24 -17.94
CA SER A 12 -14.90 -0.07 -16.92
C SER A 12 -15.80 1.11 -16.61
N TYR A 13 -15.23 2.33 -16.47
CA TYR A 13 -16.03 3.54 -16.26
C TYR A 13 -16.88 3.88 -17.49
N LEU A 14 -16.33 3.76 -18.69
CA LEU A 14 -17.09 3.97 -19.92
C LEU A 14 -18.25 2.98 -20.02
N ALA A 15 -18.02 1.71 -19.71
CA ALA A 15 -19.08 0.69 -19.70
C ALA A 15 -20.20 1.02 -18.69
N VAL A 16 -19.86 1.44 -17.48
CA VAL A 16 -20.84 1.86 -16.45
C VAL A 16 -21.67 3.05 -16.95
N VAL A 17 -21.01 4.06 -17.54
CA VAL A 17 -21.70 5.23 -18.10
C VAL A 17 -22.65 4.82 -19.24
N VAL A 18 -22.20 3.98 -20.16
CA VAL A 18 -23.04 3.51 -21.29
C VAL A 18 -24.24 2.71 -20.77
N VAL A 19 -24.03 1.79 -19.83
CA VAL A 19 -25.14 1.01 -19.24
C VAL A 19 -26.10 1.93 -18.48
N GLY A 20 -25.61 2.91 -17.75
CA GLY A 20 -26.44 3.89 -17.04
C GLY A 20 -27.28 4.74 -18.00
N LEU A 21 -26.70 5.22 -19.10
CA LEU A 21 -27.42 5.98 -20.13
C LEU A 21 -28.48 5.13 -20.83
N LEU A 22 -28.19 3.88 -21.14
CA LEU A 22 -29.15 2.94 -21.73
C LEU A 22 -30.31 2.68 -20.76
N ALA A 23 -30.03 2.40 -19.50
CA ALA A 23 -31.05 2.19 -18.50
C ALA A 23 -31.94 3.44 -18.31
N ALA A 24 -31.35 4.62 -18.23
CA ALA A 24 -32.07 5.90 -18.15
C ALA A 24 -32.94 6.13 -19.38
N SER A 25 -32.41 5.87 -20.58
CA SER A 25 -33.16 5.98 -21.87
C SER A 25 -34.37 5.07 -21.88
N ILE A 26 -34.23 3.80 -21.49
CA ILE A 26 -35.35 2.84 -21.44
C ILE A 26 -36.40 3.30 -20.42
N THR A 27 -35.96 3.76 -19.25
CA THR A 27 -36.86 4.21 -18.19
C THR A 27 -37.64 5.47 -18.59
N ILE A 28 -36.95 6.48 -19.15
CA ILE A 28 -37.57 7.71 -19.62
C ILE A 28 -38.53 7.45 -20.74
N SER A 29 -38.16 6.61 -21.73
CA SER A 29 -39.05 6.21 -22.83
C SER A 29 -40.30 5.50 -22.30
N GLY A 30 -40.18 4.60 -21.34
CA GLY A 30 -41.31 3.92 -20.73
C GLY A 30 -42.25 4.86 -19.96
N LEU A 31 -41.69 5.82 -19.23
CA LEU A 31 -42.46 6.84 -18.53
C LEU A 31 -43.16 7.79 -19.49
N LEU A 32 -42.49 8.22 -20.56
CA LEU A 32 -43.09 9.10 -21.58
C LEU A 32 -44.29 8.44 -22.27
N VAL A 33 -44.14 7.18 -22.65
CA VAL A 33 -45.26 6.41 -23.27
C VAL A 33 -46.45 6.28 -22.31
N ARG A 34 -46.22 6.05 -21.03
CA ARG A 34 -47.32 6.02 -20.02
C ARG A 34 -47.94 7.38 -19.86
N TYR A 35 -47.16 8.42 -19.72
CA TYR A 35 -47.65 9.80 -19.56
C TYR A 35 -48.49 10.23 -20.77
N GLU A 36 -48.04 9.95 -22.01
CA GLU A 36 -48.80 10.25 -23.20
C GLU A 36 -50.13 9.49 -23.23
N ASN A 37 -50.17 8.22 -22.85
CA ASN A 37 -51.42 7.45 -22.79
C ASN A 37 -52.39 8.05 -21.77
N ASP A 38 -51.93 8.44 -20.58
CA ASP A 38 -52.77 9.03 -19.53
C ASP A 38 -53.33 10.37 -19.99
N VAL A 39 -52.51 11.22 -20.60
CA VAL A 39 -52.91 12.54 -21.12
C VAL A 39 -53.90 12.40 -22.27
N LEU A 40 -53.68 11.41 -23.20
CA LEU A 40 -54.58 11.11 -24.28
C LEU A 40 -55.96 10.65 -23.77
N GLN A 41 -55.99 9.78 -22.76
CA GLN A 41 -57.23 9.33 -22.13
C GLN A 41 -58.01 10.48 -21.50
N LEU A 42 -57.37 11.37 -20.74
CA LEU A 42 -57.97 12.55 -20.15
C LEU A 42 -58.55 13.50 -21.22
N ARG A 43 -57.81 13.78 -22.29
CA ARG A 43 -58.25 14.64 -23.39
C ARG A 43 -59.41 14.03 -24.15
N LEU A 44 -59.44 12.73 -24.37
CA LEU A 44 -60.55 12.03 -25.00
C LEU A 44 -61.82 12.10 -24.13
N GLN A 45 -61.68 11.99 -22.81
CA GLN A 45 -62.83 12.19 -21.88
C GLN A 45 -63.36 13.62 -21.90
N GLU A 46 -62.45 14.60 -21.86
CA GLU A 46 -62.85 16.01 -21.96
C GLU A 46 -63.57 16.39 -23.25
N LEU A 47 -63.15 15.81 -24.36
CA LEU A 47 -63.78 16.02 -25.68
C LEU A 47 -65.09 15.26 -25.86
N SER A 48 -65.19 14.06 -25.33
CA SER A 48 -66.35 13.18 -25.56
C SER A 48 -67.59 13.64 -24.81
N ALA A 49 -67.47 14.19 -23.60
CA ALA A 49 -68.59 14.63 -22.77
C ALA A 49 -69.41 15.81 -23.40
N PRO A 50 -68.75 16.90 -23.88
CA PRO A 50 -69.45 17.98 -24.59
C PRO A 50 -70.13 17.53 -25.89
N LEU A 51 -69.42 16.68 -26.69
CA LEU A 51 -69.99 16.18 -27.95
C LEU A 51 -71.21 15.33 -27.71
N LEU A 52 -71.24 14.48 -26.71
CA LEU A 52 -72.43 13.71 -26.32
C LEU A 52 -73.57 14.62 -25.84
N THR A 53 -73.24 15.62 -25.01
CA THR A 53 -74.23 16.56 -24.51
C THR A 53 -74.83 17.38 -25.64
N ALA A 54 -74.00 17.89 -26.53
CA ALA A 54 -74.44 18.61 -27.73
C ALA A 54 -75.34 17.75 -28.62
N MET A 55 -74.96 16.50 -28.91
CA MET A 55 -75.75 15.54 -29.69
C MET A 55 -77.09 15.24 -29.02
N THR A 56 -77.10 14.96 -27.71
CA THR A 56 -78.38 14.66 -27.01
C THR A 56 -79.30 15.86 -26.97
N THR A 57 -78.78 17.06 -26.80
CA THR A 57 -79.58 18.28 -26.77
C THR A 57 -80.15 18.63 -28.11
N ALA A 58 -79.31 18.57 -29.16
CA ALA A 58 -79.77 18.86 -30.58
C ALA A 58 -80.86 17.89 -31.09
N LEU A 59 -80.69 16.61 -30.80
CA LEU A 59 -81.66 15.59 -31.14
C LEU A 59 -83.01 15.76 -30.37
N ARG A 60 -82.93 16.19 -29.05
CA ARG A 60 -84.14 16.50 -28.27
C ARG A 60 -84.85 17.75 -28.76
N GLN A 61 -84.13 18.68 -29.36
CA GLN A 61 -84.74 19.87 -30.01
C GLN A 61 -85.33 19.62 -31.37
N GLY A 62 -85.30 18.37 -31.84
CA GLY A 62 -85.94 17.98 -33.12
C GLY A 62 -85.04 18.27 -34.33
N GLN A 63 -83.77 18.55 -34.17
CA GLN A 63 -82.83 18.72 -35.29
C GLN A 63 -82.70 17.41 -36.07
N GLN A 64 -82.43 17.48 -37.37
CA GLN A 64 -82.22 16.28 -38.16
C GLN A 64 -80.90 15.59 -37.80
N PRO A 65 -80.91 14.29 -37.61
CA PRO A 65 -79.69 13.54 -37.21
C PRO A 65 -78.47 13.81 -38.10
N ARG A 66 -78.69 14.07 -39.37
CA ARG A 66 -77.60 14.34 -40.33
C ARG A 66 -76.89 15.66 -40.02
N ASP A 67 -77.65 16.72 -39.80
CA ASP A 67 -77.10 18.05 -39.55
C ASP A 67 -76.35 18.07 -38.24
N VAL A 68 -76.82 17.32 -37.23
CA VAL A 68 -76.18 17.17 -35.94
C VAL A 68 -74.84 16.42 -36.09
N ILE A 69 -74.80 15.36 -36.87
CA ILE A 69 -73.54 14.59 -37.10
C ILE A 69 -72.53 15.45 -37.85
N ASP A 70 -72.92 16.19 -38.87
CA ASP A 70 -72.06 17.06 -39.65
C ASP A 70 -71.41 18.16 -38.72
N ALA A 71 -72.21 18.81 -37.90
CA ALA A 71 -71.73 19.80 -36.94
C ALA A 71 -70.76 19.21 -35.88
N LEU A 72 -71.09 18.04 -35.36
CA LEU A 72 -70.22 17.34 -34.43
C LEU A 72 -68.91 16.85 -35.06
N THR A 73 -68.96 16.46 -36.33
CA THR A 73 -67.80 16.07 -37.12
C THR A 73 -66.83 17.27 -37.27
N GLU A 74 -67.37 18.43 -37.62
CA GLU A 74 -66.59 19.69 -37.70
C GLU A 74 -66.01 20.10 -36.38
N GLN A 75 -66.78 19.99 -35.28
CA GLN A 75 -66.32 20.27 -33.95
C GLN A 75 -65.22 19.29 -33.51
N ALA A 76 -65.33 18.02 -33.78
CA ALA A 76 -64.28 17.02 -33.49
C ALA A 76 -63.02 17.30 -34.30
N ALA A 77 -63.15 17.63 -35.58
CA ALA A 77 -62.02 17.95 -36.46
C ALA A 77 -61.25 19.18 -35.98
N SER A 78 -61.95 20.23 -35.50
CA SER A 78 -61.32 21.43 -34.92
C SER A 78 -60.47 21.10 -33.70
N ALA A 79 -60.82 20.04 -32.96
CA ALA A 79 -60.08 19.53 -31.80
C ALA A 79 -59.02 18.47 -32.16
N ASN A 80 -58.71 18.28 -33.43
CA ASN A 80 -57.85 17.24 -33.95
C ASN A 80 -58.23 15.82 -33.43
N ALA A 81 -59.57 15.59 -33.43
CA ALA A 81 -60.17 14.33 -33.03
C ALA A 81 -61.05 13.78 -34.19
N ARG A 82 -61.14 12.51 -34.26
CA ARG A 82 -61.94 11.76 -35.25
C ARG A 82 -63.20 11.25 -34.58
N LEU A 83 -64.34 11.50 -35.16
CA LEU A 83 -65.63 11.07 -34.66
C LEU A 83 -66.08 9.87 -35.49
N LEU A 84 -66.41 8.73 -34.81
CA LEU A 84 -67.01 7.56 -35.43
C LEU A 84 -68.36 7.27 -34.75
N ILE A 85 -69.39 6.94 -35.55
CA ILE A 85 -70.64 6.41 -35.05
C ILE A 85 -70.69 4.94 -35.44
N VAL A 86 -70.82 4.08 -34.44
CA VAL A 86 -70.71 2.65 -34.56
C VAL A 86 -72.01 1.99 -34.15
N ALA A 87 -72.52 1.08 -34.94
CA ALA A 87 -73.69 0.29 -34.59
C ALA A 87 -73.40 -0.73 -33.47
N ASN A 88 -74.45 -1.30 -32.88
CA ASN A 88 -74.30 -2.36 -31.87
C ASN A 88 -73.51 -3.60 -32.32
N ASN A 89 -73.55 -3.88 -33.63
CA ASN A 89 -72.73 -4.96 -34.24
C ASN A 89 -71.26 -4.51 -34.47
N ARG A 90 -70.90 -3.33 -33.99
CA ARG A 90 -69.53 -2.73 -34.10
C ARG A 90 -69.15 -2.29 -35.52
N ARG A 91 -70.09 -2.22 -36.44
CA ARG A 91 -69.85 -1.68 -37.78
C ARG A 91 -69.89 -0.16 -37.74
N VAL A 92 -68.89 0.47 -38.32
CA VAL A 92 -68.82 1.92 -38.45
C VAL A 92 -69.88 2.38 -39.48
N ILE A 93 -70.81 3.26 -38.97
CA ILE A 93 -71.90 3.81 -39.83
C ILE A 93 -71.40 5.15 -40.37
N VAL A 94 -70.83 5.98 -39.53
CA VAL A 94 -70.28 7.31 -39.86
C VAL A 94 -68.84 7.38 -39.43
N ASP A 95 -68.03 7.97 -40.25
CA ASP A 95 -66.60 8.24 -39.95
C ASP A 95 -66.27 9.61 -40.55
N SER A 96 -65.77 10.51 -39.74
CA SER A 96 -65.36 11.86 -40.13
C SER A 96 -64.29 11.88 -41.23
N ASP A 97 -63.41 10.89 -41.24
CA ASP A 97 -62.37 10.75 -42.28
C ASP A 97 -62.75 9.81 -43.42
N GLN A 98 -63.94 9.19 -43.36
CA GLN A 98 -64.52 8.30 -44.36
C GLN A 98 -63.71 7.02 -44.71
N THR A 99 -62.61 6.73 -44.02
CA THR A 99 -61.72 5.59 -44.33
C THR A 99 -62.20 4.28 -43.72
N LEU A 100 -62.87 4.32 -42.55
CA LEU A 100 -63.35 3.14 -41.82
C LEU A 100 -64.83 2.88 -41.98
N THR A 101 -65.54 3.63 -42.81
CA THR A 101 -66.97 3.44 -43.06
C THR A 101 -67.22 2.01 -43.54
N ASN A 102 -68.21 1.37 -42.89
CA ASN A 102 -68.57 -0.03 -43.12
C ASN A 102 -67.58 -1.08 -42.61
N GLN A 103 -66.47 -0.71 -41.98
CA GLN A 103 -65.58 -1.65 -41.33
C GLN A 103 -66.03 -1.96 -39.89
N THR A 104 -65.54 -3.04 -39.35
CA THR A 104 -65.82 -3.44 -37.95
C THR A 104 -64.73 -2.90 -37.03
N LEU A 105 -65.09 -2.08 -36.06
CA LEU A 105 -64.16 -1.55 -35.07
C LEU A 105 -63.86 -2.60 -34.03
N GLU A 106 -62.59 -2.73 -33.64
CA GLU A 106 -62.13 -3.64 -32.58
C GLU A 106 -62.76 -3.31 -31.20
N ARG A 107 -62.81 -4.30 -30.32
CA ARG A 107 -63.32 -4.10 -28.95
C ARG A 107 -62.36 -3.24 -28.15
N PRO A 108 -62.87 -2.41 -27.23
CA PRO A 108 -61.97 -1.68 -26.32
C PRO A 108 -61.13 -2.64 -25.50
N THR A 109 -59.90 -2.26 -25.27
CA THR A 109 -58.89 -3.09 -24.60
C THR A 109 -58.98 -2.91 -23.07
N SER A 110 -59.47 -1.75 -22.58
CA SER A 110 -59.61 -1.45 -21.15
C SER A 110 -60.81 -0.54 -20.92
N GLY A 111 -61.86 -1.06 -20.31
CA GLY A 111 -63.08 -0.27 -20.06
C GLY A 111 -63.72 0.25 -21.35
N ASN A 112 -63.77 1.55 -21.55
CA ASN A 112 -64.28 2.21 -22.74
C ASN A 112 -63.18 2.67 -23.71
N PHE A 113 -61.92 2.40 -23.41
CA PHE A 113 -60.78 2.80 -24.23
C PHE A 113 -60.30 1.64 -25.11
N GLY A 114 -59.95 1.94 -26.34
CA GLY A 114 -59.39 0.99 -27.26
C GLY A 114 -58.43 1.65 -28.24
N SER A 115 -57.85 0.83 -29.10
CA SER A 115 -56.97 1.31 -30.16
C SER A 115 -57.34 0.63 -31.48
N PHE A 116 -57.11 1.29 -32.59
CA PHE A 116 -57.17 0.71 -33.93
C PHE A 116 -56.05 1.28 -34.80
N ASN A 117 -55.74 0.64 -35.88
CA ASN A 117 -54.77 1.11 -36.84
C ASN A 117 -55.50 1.54 -38.14
N ASP A 118 -55.23 2.75 -38.62
CA ASP A 118 -55.73 3.25 -39.89
C ASP A 118 -54.59 3.73 -40.78
N LYS A 119 -54.43 3.13 -41.97
CA LYS A 119 -53.34 3.41 -42.93
C LYS A 119 -51.90 3.33 -42.35
N GLY A 120 -51.69 2.57 -41.26
CA GLY A 120 -50.41 2.45 -40.61
C GLY A 120 -50.22 3.34 -39.38
N ASP A 121 -51.12 4.29 -39.16
CA ASP A 121 -51.09 5.15 -37.99
C ASP A 121 -51.90 4.55 -36.82
N PRO A 122 -51.36 4.46 -35.63
CA PRO A 122 -52.07 4.00 -34.44
C PRO A 122 -52.98 5.09 -33.89
N TRP A 123 -54.23 4.75 -33.67
CA TRP A 123 -55.27 5.61 -33.10
C TRP A 123 -55.68 5.04 -31.73
N VAL A 124 -55.94 5.94 -30.79
CA VAL A 124 -56.53 5.61 -29.47
C VAL A 124 -57.92 6.20 -29.45
N PHE A 125 -58.90 5.45 -28.98
CA PHE A 125 -60.28 5.86 -28.95
C PHE A 125 -60.93 5.66 -27.59
N LEU A 126 -61.97 6.54 -27.33
CA LEU A 126 -62.93 6.40 -26.23
C LEU A 126 -64.29 6.11 -26.83
N GLN A 127 -64.92 5.02 -26.42
CA GLN A 127 -66.30 4.70 -26.82
C GLN A 127 -67.28 5.08 -25.72
N GLN A 128 -68.43 5.62 -26.10
CA GLN A 128 -69.56 5.86 -25.20
C GLN A 128 -70.88 5.42 -25.82
N SER A 129 -71.68 4.66 -25.04
CA SER A 129 -72.98 4.17 -25.54
C SER A 129 -74.00 5.32 -25.60
N PHE A 130 -74.62 5.46 -26.72
CA PHE A 130 -75.66 6.44 -26.93
C PHE A 130 -76.99 5.73 -27.17
N ARG A 131 -78.04 6.08 -26.36
CA ARG A 131 -79.43 5.58 -26.52
C ARG A 131 -80.32 6.78 -26.68
N PRO A 132 -80.80 7.07 -27.89
CA PRO A 132 -81.70 8.19 -28.09
C PRO A 132 -83.08 7.83 -27.53
N ALA A 133 -83.55 8.64 -26.55
CA ALA A 133 -84.70 8.35 -25.69
C ALA A 133 -86.08 8.61 -26.47
N ALA A 134 -86.10 9.18 -27.68
CA ALA A 134 -87.38 9.58 -28.32
C ALA A 134 -87.35 9.67 -29.84
N THR A 135 -86.34 9.18 -30.55
CA THR A 135 -86.17 9.49 -31.99
C THR A 135 -86.30 8.30 -32.94
N GLY A 136 -86.70 7.12 -32.44
CA GLY A 136 -86.81 5.93 -33.30
C GLY A 136 -85.47 5.42 -33.87
N LEU A 137 -84.33 6.02 -33.43
CA LEU A 137 -83.01 5.64 -33.86
C LEU A 137 -82.55 4.42 -33.08
N ASN A 138 -81.84 3.52 -33.73
CA ASN A 138 -81.20 2.39 -33.05
C ASN A 138 -80.14 2.83 -32.15
N PRO A 139 -79.89 2.11 -31.02
CA PRO A 139 -78.74 2.37 -30.13
C PRO A 139 -77.45 2.38 -30.92
N ALA A 140 -76.62 3.37 -30.69
CA ALA A 140 -75.29 3.55 -31.32
C ALA A 140 -74.19 3.77 -30.30
N ILE A 141 -73.01 3.53 -30.73
CA ILE A 141 -71.80 3.83 -29.91
C ILE A 141 -71.08 4.99 -30.59
N ILE A 142 -70.84 6.07 -29.80
CA ILE A 142 -70.05 7.17 -30.26
C ILE A 142 -68.60 6.89 -29.84
N VAL A 143 -67.73 7.03 -30.82
CA VAL A 143 -66.30 6.82 -30.62
C VAL A 143 -65.57 8.09 -31.01
N VAL A 144 -64.81 8.62 -30.09
CA VAL A 144 -63.93 9.76 -30.32
C VAL A 144 -62.49 9.23 -30.31
N ALA A 145 -61.75 9.44 -31.36
CA ALA A 145 -60.41 8.90 -31.54
C ALA A 145 -59.42 10.02 -31.80
N ARG A 146 -58.18 9.80 -31.35
CA ARG A 146 -57.04 10.68 -31.66
C ARG A 146 -55.84 9.84 -32.11
N PRO A 147 -55.00 10.39 -32.99
CA PRO A 147 -53.77 9.72 -33.37
C PRO A 147 -52.84 9.60 -32.16
N ARG A 148 -52.26 8.43 -31.97
CA ARG A 148 -51.20 8.20 -31.02
C ARG A 148 -49.89 8.76 -31.57
N ALA A 149 -49.20 9.66 -30.86
CA ALA A 149 -47.89 10.12 -31.30
C ALA A 149 -46.98 8.92 -31.56
N ALA A 150 -46.36 8.89 -32.73
CA ALA A 150 -45.50 7.77 -33.10
C ALA A 150 -44.27 7.77 -32.15
N PHE A 151 -43.88 6.59 -31.67
CA PHE A 151 -42.65 6.41 -30.87
C PHE A 151 -41.41 7.08 -31.50
N ALA A 152 -41.42 7.16 -32.84
CA ALA A 152 -40.40 7.84 -33.62
C ALA A 152 -40.27 9.34 -33.30
N ASP A 153 -41.37 10.05 -32.98
CA ASP A 153 -41.34 11.48 -32.67
C ASP A 153 -40.79 11.72 -31.28
N ALA A 154 -41.14 10.89 -30.29
CA ALA A 154 -40.53 10.91 -28.95
C ALA A 154 -39.03 10.62 -29.05
N LEU A 155 -38.60 9.67 -29.87
CA LEU A 155 -37.18 9.34 -30.05
C LEU A 155 -36.41 10.48 -30.73
N ARG A 156 -36.99 11.19 -31.70
CA ARG A 156 -36.37 12.36 -32.34
C ARG A 156 -36.10 13.49 -31.37
N ILE A 157 -36.98 13.70 -30.38
CA ILE A 157 -36.81 14.72 -29.34
C ILE A 157 -35.73 14.29 -28.34
N LEU A 158 -35.67 13.01 -27.99
CA LEU A 158 -34.73 12.48 -26.97
C LEU A 158 -33.32 12.24 -27.51
N LEU A 159 -33.16 11.87 -28.77
CA LEU A 159 -31.88 11.49 -29.37
C LEU A 159 -30.79 12.57 -29.22
N PRO A 160 -31.03 13.87 -29.50
CA PRO A 160 -30.05 14.91 -29.33
C PRO A 160 -29.59 15.06 -27.87
N ALA A 161 -30.50 14.97 -26.90
CA ALA A 161 -30.20 15.06 -25.49
C ALA A 161 -29.34 13.87 -25.02
N LEU A 162 -29.62 12.66 -25.52
CA LEU A 162 -28.84 11.46 -25.24
C LEU A 162 -27.42 11.55 -25.82
N VAL A 163 -27.30 12.08 -27.04
CA VAL A 163 -25.97 12.30 -27.68
C VAL A 163 -25.16 13.30 -26.88
N VAL A 164 -25.75 14.44 -26.48
CA VAL A 164 -25.07 15.46 -25.67
C VAL A 164 -24.65 14.87 -24.31
N ALA A 165 -25.54 14.17 -23.62
CA ALA A 165 -25.25 13.50 -22.37
C ALA A 165 -24.12 12.46 -22.52
N GLY A 166 -24.12 11.71 -23.62
CA GLY A 166 -23.04 10.74 -23.94
C GLY A 166 -21.68 11.41 -24.13
N VAL A 167 -21.64 12.52 -24.89
CA VAL A 167 -20.40 13.27 -25.14
C VAL A 167 -19.85 13.88 -23.83
N VAL A 168 -20.72 14.51 -23.04
CA VAL A 168 -20.33 15.10 -21.73
C VAL A 168 -19.81 14.01 -20.79
N SER A 169 -20.51 12.88 -20.70
CA SER A 169 -20.10 11.75 -19.86
C SER A 169 -18.77 11.15 -20.30
N ALA A 170 -18.54 11.02 -21.60
CA ALA A 170 -17.27 10.53 -22.14
C ALA A 170 -16.13 11.51 -21.84
N GLY A 171 -16.36 12.81 -21.97
CA GLY A 171 -15.40 13.86 -21.60
C GLY A 171 -15.04 13.78 -20.12
N PHE A 172 -16.02 13.67 -19.25
CA PHE A 172 -15.80 13.51 -17.80
C PHE A 172 -15.02 12.23 -17.47
N ALA A 173 -15.37 11.10 -18.08
CA ALA A 173 -14.66 9.84 -17.91
C ALA A 173 -13.18 9.94 -18.32
N LEU A 174 -12.88 10.67 -19.40
CA LEU A 174 -11.48 10.93 -19.83
C LEU A 174 -10.70 11.76 -18.80
N ILE A 175 -11.32 12.79 -18.25
CA ILE A 175 -10.69 13.62 -17.19
C ILE A 175 -10.38 12.78 -15.96
N VAL A 176 -11.37 12.02 -15.47
CA VAL A 176 -11.19 11.15 -14.29
C VAL A 176 -10.11 10.10 -14.54
N ALA A 177 -10.14 9.43 -15.70
CA ALA A 177 -9.12 8.45 -16.08
C ALA A 177 -7.71 9.08 -16.15
N GLY A 178 -7.59 10.31 -16.67
CA GLY A 178 -6.34 11.07 -16.71
C GLY A 178 -5.81 11.40 -15.32
N LEU A 179 -6.69 11.84 -14.41
CA LEU A 179 -6.35 12.13 -13.02
C LEU A 179 -5.88 10.85 -12.29
N LEU A 180 -6.66 9.76 -12.35
CA LEU A 180 -6.28 8.48 -11.74
C LEU A 180 -4.97 7.92 -12.32
N SER A 181 -4.76 8.09 -13.62
CA SER A 181 -3.51 7.67 -14.25
C SER A 181 -2.31 8.42 -13.68
N ARG A 182 -2.43 9.73 -13.45
CA ARG A 182 -1.35 10.57 -12.91
C ARG A 182 -1.12 10.37 -11.43
N THR A 183 -2.21 10.23 -10.64
CA THR A 183 -2.11 10.18 -9.18
C THR A 183 -1.83 8.76 -8.65
N ILE A 184 -2.26 7.72 -9.33
CA ILE A 184 -2.13 6.34 -8.85
C ILE A 184 -1.27 5.49 -9.78
N THR A 185 -1.63 5.42 -11.08
CA THR A 185 -1.01 4.44 -11.99
C THR A 185 0.45 4.76 -12.27
N ARG A 186 0.78 6.04 -12.46
CA ARG A 186 2.15 6.47 -12.74
C ARG A 186 3.09 6.26 -11.56
N PRO A 187 2.79 6.71 -10.33
CA PRO A 187 3.62 6.44 -9.16
C PRO A 187 3.84 4.95 -8.89
N LEU A 188 2.80 4.12 -9.01
CA LEU A 188 2.95 2.66 -8.86
C LEU A 188 3.86 2.05 -9.93
N ARG A 189 3.83 2.55 -11.16
CA ARG A 189 4.73 2.11 -12.22
C ARG A 189 6.17 2.55 -11.95
N GLU A 190 6.37 3.77 -11.46
CA GLU A 190 7.68 4.28 -11.05
C GLU A 190 8.23 3.45 -9.87
N LEU A 191 7.42 3.13 -8.87
CA LEU A 191 7.78 2.22 -7.78
C LEU A 191 8.23 0.86 -8.33
N ALA A 192 7.43 0.23 -9.20
CA ALA A 192 7.76 -1.08 -9.77
C ALA A 192 9.04 -1.06 -10.62
N THR A 193 9.30 0.02 -11.36
CA THR A 193 10.53 0.15 -12.16
C THR A 193 11.74 0.38 -11.29
N THR A 194 11.62 1.22 -10.24
CA THR A 194 12.68 1.48 -9.27
C THR A 194 13.01 0.23 -8.45
N ALA A 195 11.99 -0.52 -8.01
CA ALA A 195 12.19 -1.79 -7.31
C ALA A 195 12.96 -2.81 -8.18
N ARG A 196 12.70 -2.85 -9.49
CA ARG A 196 13.47 -3.71 -10.41
C ARG A 196 14.91 -3.23 -10.60
N ARG A 197 15.16 -1.94 -10.63
CA ARG A 197 16.53 -1.38 -10.66
C ARG A 197 17.27 -1.72 -9.37
N PHE A 198 16.60 -1.55 -8.23
CA PHE A 198 17.13 -1.90 -6.91
C PHE A 198 17.52 -3.39 -6.83
N ALA A 199 16.64 -4.29 -7.29
CA ALA A 199 16.90 -5.73 -7.35
C ALA A 199 18.09 -6.10 -8.27
N LYS A 200 18.41 -5.26 -9.26
CA LYS A 200 19.58 -5.43 -10.15
C LYS A 200 20.88 -4.83 -9.58
N GLY A 201 20.85 -4.31 -8.35
CA GLY A 201 22.03 -3.78 -7.67
C GLY A 201 22.14 -2.25 -7.60
N ASP A 202 21.18 -1.51 -8.13
CA ASP A 202 21.15 -0.04 -7.98
C ASP A 202 20.51 0.32 -6.62
N TYR A 203 21.26 0.09 -5.55
CA TYR A 203 20.78 0.28 -4.17
C TYR A 203 20.59 1.76 -3.78
N ARG A 204 21.01 2.72 -4.63
CA ARG A 204 20.77 4.15 -4.44
C ARG A 204 19.48 4.62 -5.07
N ALA A 205 18.81 3.78 -5.86
CA ALA A 205 17.54 4.14 -6.47
C ALA A 205 16.48 4.43 -5.40
N ARG A 206 15.78 5.56 -5.54
CA ARG A 206 14.70 6.00 -4.65
C ARG A 206 13.47 6.33 -5.46
N VAL A 207 12.31 6.25 -4.83
CA VAL A 207 11.01 6.56 -5.41
C VAL A 207 10.56 7.93 -4.90
N PRO A 208 10.01 8.80 -5.76
CA PRO A 208 9.35 10.01 -5.29
C PRO A 208 8.16 9.65 -4.37
N VAL A 209 8.11 10.26 -3.20
CA VAL A 209 6.97 10.10 -2.28
C VAL A 209 5.89 11.09 -2.74
N ALA A 210 4.99 10.61 -3.61
CA ALA A 210 3.95 11.43 -4.23
C ALA A 210 2.68 10.60 -4.51
N GLY A 211 1.52 11.27 -4.52
CA GLY A 211 0.22 10.64 -4.77
C GLY A 211 -0.68 10.61 -3.55
N PRO A 212 -1.77 9.83 -3.57
CA PRO A 212 -2.61 9.57 -2.40
C PRO A 212 -1.81 8.98 -1.24
N THR A 213 -2.34 9.13 -0.03
CA THR A 213 -1.65 8.73 1.22
C THR A 213 -1.08 7.33 1.16
N GLU A 214 -1.86 6.36 0.68
CA GLU A 214 -1.45 4.94 0.61
C GLU A 214 -0.31 4.70 -0.37
N VAL A 215 -0.28 5.44 -1.47
CA VAL A 215 0.79 5.35 -2.48
C VAL A 215 2.07 6.03 -1.97
N ALA A 216 1.92 7.16 -1.28
CA ALA A 216 3.03 7.87 -0.66
C ALA A 216 3.66 7.05 0.47
N GLU A 217 2.85 6.39 1.32
CA GLU A 217 3.32 5.46 2.36
C GLU A 217 4.10 4.27 1.78
N MET A 218 3.61 3.67 0.68
CA MET A 218 4.36 2.61 -0.01
C MET A 218 5.71 3.11 -0.53
N GLY A 219 5.75 4.33 -1.10
CA GLY A 219 6.98 4.95 -1.56
C GLY A 219 7.96 5.21 -0.41
N GLY A 220 7.47 5.71 0.72
CA GLY A 220 8.21 5.91 1.96
C GLY A 220 8.81 4.61 2.48
N ALA A 221 7.98 3.59 2.69
CA ALA A 221 8.40 2.28 3.18
C ALA A 221 9.46 1.62 2.27
N PHE A 222 9.30 1.77 0.94
CA PHE A 222 10.32 1.31 0.00
C PHE A 222 11.65 2.05 0.19
N ASN A 223 11.63 3.38 0.34
CA ASN A 223 12.83 4.19 0.54
C ASN A 223 13.54 3.86 1.86
N ASP A 224 12.78 3.61 2.93
CA ASP A 224 13.32 3.20 4.24
C ASP A 224 14.01 1.84 4.15
N MET A 225 13.35 0.86 3.54
CA MET A 225 13.94 -0.46 3.25
C MET A 225 15.21 -0.33 2.37
N ALA A 226 15.16 0.51 1.33
CA ALA A 226 16.29 0.73 0.43
C ALA A 226 17.48 1.36 1.17
N THR A 227 17.22 2.27 2.11
CA THR A 227 18.25 2.90 2.94
C THR A 227 18.90 1.91 3.87
N GLU A 228 18.11 1.04 4.49
CA GLU A 228 18.64 0.01 5.40
C GLU A 228 19.50 -1.03 4.66
N ILE A 229 19.05 -1.48 3.47
CA ILE A 229 19.84 -2.41 2.65
C ILE A 229 21.12 -1.76 2.13
N GLU A 230 21.08 -0.49 1.69
CA GLU A 230 22.28 0.24 1.24
C GLU A 230 23.29 0.35 2.39
N ARG A 231 22.82 0.70 3.60
CA ARG A 231 23.63 0.80 4.80
C ARG A 231 24.25 -0.55 5.20
N SER A 232 23.45 -1.60 5.20
CA SER A 232 23.89 -2.97 5.51
C SER A 232 24.97 -3.44 4.53
N ARG A 233 24.76 -3.25 3.24
CA ARG A 233 25.72 -3.59 2.19
C ARG A 233 27.00 -2.77 2.28
N GLY A 234 26.89 -1.46 2.53
CA GLY A 234 28.04 -0.60 2.75
C GLY A 234 28.89 -1.08 3.93
N SER A 235 28.26 -1.47 5.03
CA SER A 235 28.93 -2.04 6.21
C SER A 235 29.62 -3.36 5.89
N GLU A 236 28.96 -4.25 5.11
CA GLU A 236 29.55 -5.54 4.68
C GLU A 236 30.78 -5.33 3.78
N GLN A 237 30.71 -4.42 2.80
CA GLN A 237 31.83 -4.12 1.91
C GLN A 237 33.02 -3.52 2.66
N ALA A 238 32.76 -2.56 3.57
CA ALA A 238 33.80 -2.00 4.42
C ALA A 238 34.46 -3.09 5.28
N PHE A 239 33.67 -3.98 5.85
CA PHE A 239 34.15 -5.12 6.62
C PHE A 239 35.08 -6.05 5.82
N LEU A 240 34.70 -6.42 4.58
CA LEU A 240 35.56 -7.25 3.72
C LEU A 240 36.87 -6.54 3.34
N ALA A 241 36.81 -5.23 3.13
CA ALA A 241 38.00 -4.44 2.85
C ALA A 241 38.95 -4.39 4.06
N ASP A 242 38.40 -4.15 5.27
CA ASP A 242 39.16 -4.12 6.52
C ASP A 242 39.84 -5.50 6.79
N ILE A 243 39.10 -6.60 6.63
CA ILE A 243 39.65 -7.97 6.75
C ILE A 243 40.83 -8.16 5.79
N SER A 244 40.63 -7.80 4.52
CA SER A 244 41.64 -8.01 3.49
C SER A 244 42.93 -7.25 3.80
N HIS A 245 42.80 -6.04 4.34
CA HIS A 245 43.93 -5.22 4.73
C HIS A 245 44.68 -5.81 5.95
N GLU A 246 43.93 -6.19 6.99
CA GLU A 246 44.50 -6.69 8.25
C GLU A 246 45.09 -8.10 8.12
N LEU A 247 44.64 -8.93 7.18
CA LEU A 247 45.24 -10.21 6.88
C LEU A 247 46.50 -10.08 6.01
N ARG A 248 46.54 -9.08 5.11
CA ARG A 248 47.68 -8.92 4.21
C ARG A 248 48.98 -8.60 4.95
N THR A 249 48.94 -7.73 5.93
CA THR A 249 50.12 -7.27 6.68
C THR A 249 50.87 -8.43 7.35
N PRO A 250 50.27 -9.25 8.25
CA PRO A 250 50.96 -10.40 8.85
C PRO A 250 51.39 -11.44 7.84
N LEU A 251 50.58 -11.67 6.79
CA LEU A 251 50.94 -12.64 5.74
C LEU A 251 52.19 -12.22 4.97
N THR A 252 52.30 -10.90 4.61
CA THR A 252 53.50 -10.36 3.97
C THR A 252 54.72 -10.50 4.89
N SER A 253 54.57 -10.27 6.18
CA SER A 253 55.64 -10.46 7.15
C SER A 253 56.10 -11.94 7.21
N ILE A 254 55.15 -12.88 7.33
CA ILE A 254 55.44 -14.30 7.34
C ILE A 254 56.20 -14.72 6.06
N GLN A 255 55.71 -14.29 4.89
CA GLN A 255 56.32 -14.60 3.61
C GLN A 255 57.74 -14.03 3.50
N GLY A 256 57.96 -12.76 3.91
CA GLY A 256 59.26 -12.13 3.84
C GLY A 256 60.29 -12.81 4.71
N PHE A 257 59.94 -13.12 5.98
CA PHE A 257 60.88 -13.83 6.86
C PHE A 257 61.11 -15.29 6.47
N ALA A 258 60.09 -15.99 5.96
CA ALA A 258 60.25 -17.33 5.44
C ALA A 258 61.14 -17.35 4.18
N GLN A 259 61.01 -16.37 3.28
CA GLN A 259 61.85 -16.22 2.12
C GLN A 259 63.30 -15.91 2.50
N ALA A 260 63.54 -14.99 3.45
CA ALA A 260 64.87 -14.65 3.96
C ALA A 260 65.58 -15.85 4.56
N ILE A 261 64.87 -16.77 5.24
CA ILE A 261 65.40 -18.04 5.73
C ILE A 261 65.70 -18.97 4.54
N ALA A 262 64.84 -19.10 3.57
CA ALA A 262 64.98 -20.00 2.43
C ALA A 262 66.16 -19.58 1.48
N GLU A 263 66.36 -18.28 1.29
CA GLU A 263 67.44 -17.72 0.46
C GLU A 263 68.81 -17.62 1.21
N GLY A 264 68.80 -17.93 2.51
CA GLY A 264 70.03 -17.91 3.32
C GLY A 264 70.41 -16.50 3.79
N GLU A 265 69.60 -15.48 3.55
CA GLU A 265 69.80 -14.10 4.06
C GLU A 265 69.70 -14.05 5.59
N ALA A 266 68.78 -14.81 6.18
CA ALA A 266 68.71 -15.06 7.60
C ALA A 266 69.43 -16.38 7.94
N ALA A 267 70.75 -16.31 8.23
CA ALA A 267 71.59 -17.48 8.53
C ALA A 267 72.10 -17.42 9.99
N GLY A 268 72.48 -18.61 10.49
CA GLY A 268 73.03 -18.72 11.85
C GLY A 268 72.12 -18.21 12.97
N ALA A 269 72.59 -17.29 13.76
CA ALA A 269 71.82 -16.72 14.88
C ALA A 269 70.57 -15.92 14.49
N ALA A 270 70.42 -15.50 13.20
CA ALA A 270 69.30 -14.74 12.72
C ALA A 270 68.07 -15.63 12.38
N ILE A 271 68.22 -16.95 12.22
CA ILE A 271 67.14 -17.89 11.94
C ILE A 271 66.12 -17.90 13.09
N THR A 272 66.54 -17.96 14.33
CA THR A 272 65.64 -18.02 15.51
C THR A 272 64.76 -16.78 15.65
N PRO A 273 65.27 -15.54 15.55
CA PRO A 273 64.42 -14.34 15.54
C PRO A 273 63.42 -14.33 14.40
N ALA A 274 63.81 -14.71 13.16
CA ALA A 274 62.93 -14.76 12.01
C ALA A 274 61.80 -15.80 12.20
N ALA A 275 62.13 -17.01 12.66
CA ALA A 275 61.17 -18.04 13.00
C ALA A 275 60.19 -17.59 14.12
N ASN A 276 60.69 -16.89 15.13
CA ASN A 276 59.83 -16.32 16.19
C ASN A 276 58.84 -15.27 15.67
N ILE A 277 59.22 -14.46 14.67
CA ILE A 277 58.32 -13.51 14.03
C ILE A 277 57.25 -14.26 13.28
N ILE A 278 57.61 -15.26 12.46
CA ILE A 278 56.65 -16.09 11.73
C ILE A 278 55.66 -16.75 12.69
N GLN A 279 56.13 -17.32 13.80
CA GLN A 279 55.28 -17.97 14.81
C GLN A 279 54.30 -16.98 15.45
N ARG A 280 54.78 -15.78 15.82
CA ARG A 280 53.98 -14.73 16.42
C ARG A 280 52.87 -14.23 15.47
N GLU A 281 53.23 -13.94 14.20
CA GLU A 281 52.26 -13.49 13.21
C GLU A 281 51.24 -14.58 12.84
N SER A 282 51.67 -15.87 12.79
CA SER A 282 50.74 -16.99 12.60
C SER A 282 49.74 -17.14 13.74
N ARG A 283 50.16 -16.98 14.99
CA ARG A 283 49.26 -16.98 16.16
C ARG A 283 48.30 -15.78 16.11
N ARG A 284 48.79 -14.63 15.67
CA ARG A 284 47.97 -13.41 15.51
C ARG A 284 46.90 -13.65 14.47
N LEU A 285 47.24 -14.25 13.31
CA LEU A 285 46.28 -14.61 12.26
C LEU A 285 45.20 -15.58 12.76
N MET A 286 45.59 -16.64 13.51
CA MET A 286 44.64 -17.58 14.10
C MET A 286 43.63 -16.88 15.00
N ARG A 287 44.09 -16.06 15.94
CA ARG A 287 43.20 -15.28 16.83
C ARG A 287 42.28 -14.33 16.07
N MET A 288 42.77 -13.76 14.94
CA MET A 288 41.96 -12.88 14.10
C MET A 288 40.83 -13.66 13.38
N VAL A 289 41.15 -14.83 12.81
CA VAL A 289 40.14 -15.68 12.14
C VAL A 289 39.09 -16.18 13.15
N GLU A 290 39.50 -16.63 14.32
CA GLU A 290 38.59 -17.07 15.38
C GLU A 290 37.65 -15.93 15.85
N GLY A 291 38.19 -14.74 16.04
CA GLY A 291 37.40 -13.55 16.42
C GLY A 291 36.41 -13.14 15.33
N LEU A 292 36.83 -13.21 14.06
CA LEU A 292 35.95 -12.93 12.92
C LEU A 292 34.78 -13.92 12.81
N LEU A 293 35.07 -15.23 12.92
CA LEU A 293 34.05 -16.26 12.92
C LEU A 293 33.05 -16.08 14.05
N GLN A 294 33.55 -15.67 15.22
CA GLN A 294 32.69 -15.41 16.37
C GLN A 294 31.76 -14.22 16.16
N VAL A 295 32.31 -13.09 15.71
CA VAL A 295 31.47 -11.90 15.41
C VAL A 295 30.43 -12.22 14.32
N ALA A 296 30.82 -12.95 13.26
CA ALA A 296 29.91 -13.37 12.20
C ALA A 296 28.76 -14.24 12.73
N ARG A 297 29.06 -15.21 13.61
CA ARG A 297 28.04 -16.07 14.25
C ARG A 297 27.06 -15.28 15.14
N LEU A 298 27.58 -14.34 15.93
CA LEU A 298 26.72 -13.49 16.80
C LEU A 298 25.80 -12.58 15.98
N GLN A 299 26.28 -12.03 14.86
CA GLN A 299 25.49 -11.12 14.02
C GLN A 299 24.45 -11.83 13.13
N SER A 300 24.70 -13.07 12.75
CA SER A 300 23.74 -13.83 11.92
C SER A 300 22.50 -14.30 12.70
N GLY A 301 22.47 -14.13 14.02
CA GLY A 301 21.41 -14.69 14.87
C GLY A 301 21.32 -16.23 14.81
N ALA A 302 22.31 -16.88 14.15
CA ALA A 302 22.30 -18.31 13.85
C ALA A 302 22.68 -19.19 15.07
N GLN A 303 23.00 -18.60 16.20
CA GLN A 303 23.20 -19.35 17.44
C GLN A 303 22.01 -19.14 18.37
N ASP A 304 21.34 -20.23 18.72
CA ASP A 304 20.49 -20.27 19.92
C ASP A 304 21.42 -20.03 21.13
N LEU A 305 21.50 -18.78 21.58
CA LEU A 305 22.19 -18.46 22.81
C LEU A 305 21.49 -19.16 23.96
N ALA A 306 22.23 -19.88 24.78
CA ALA A 306 21.70 -20.42 26.01
C ALA A 306 21.14 -19.25 26.85
N ARG A 307 19.89 -19.36 27.32
CA ARG A 307 19.25 -18.31 28.14
C ARG A 307 19.12 -18.80 29.57
N GLU A 308 20.24 -18.98 30.20
CA GLU A 308 20.31 -19.43 31.59
C GLU A 308 20.32 -18.20 32.52
N ARG A 309 19.93 -18.42 33.78
CA ARG A 309 20.14 -17.42 34.85
C ARG A 309 21.59 -17.48 35.27
N VAL A 310 22.33 -16.40 35.07
CA VAL A 310 23.78 -16.31 35.32
C VAL A 310 24.03 -15.24 36.36
N GLU A 311 24.74 -15.61 37.41
CA GLU A 311 25.16 -14.67 38.48
C GLU A 311 26.32 -13.80 37.98
N THR A 312 26.04 -12.51 37.74
CA THR A 312 27.00 -11.56 37.15
C THR A 312 28.28 -11.42 38.00
N ALA A 313 28.15 -11.47 39.32
CA ALA A 313 29.30 -11.39 40.23
C ALA A 313 30.26 -12.59 40.09
N GLN A 314 29.70 -13.79 39.83
CA GLN A 314 30.50 -15.00 39.62
C GLN A 314 31.28 -14.94 38.30
N LEU A 315 30.64 -14.42 37.21
CA LEU A 315 31.30 -14.20 35.92
C LEU A 315 32.52 -13.29 36.06
N LEU A 316 32.35 -12.16 36.77
CA LEU A 316 33.44 -11.21 37.02
C LEU A 316 34.57 -11.81 37.83
N THR A 317 34.23 -12.59 38.86
CA THR A 317 35.22 -13.29 39.68
C THR A 317 36.02 -14.29 38.87
N THR A 318 35.37 -15.07 38.03
CA THR A 318 36.00 -16.04 37.12
C THR A 318 36.91 -15.34 36.09
N ALA A 319 36.40 -14.27 35.45
CA ALA A 319 37.18 -13.49 34.50
C ALA A 319 38.43 -12.84 35.13
N ARG A 320 38.29 -12.31 36.34
CA ARG A 320 39.45 -11.81 37.13
C ARG A 320 40.46 -12.92 37.36
N ALA A 321 40.03 -14.07 37.91
CA ALA A 321 40.95 -15.15 38.25
C ALA A 321 41.73 -15.65 37.02
N ALA A 322 41.11 -15.66 35.84
CA ALA A 322 41.75 -16.04 34.59
C ALA A 322 42.83 -15.04 34.14
N LEU A 323 42.68 -13.74 34.47
CA LEU A 323 43.60 -12.68 34.08
C LEU A 323 44.59 -12.28 35.17
N GLU A 324 44.47 -12.79 36.39
CA GLU A 324 45.35 -12.48 37.53
C GLU A 324 46.83 -12.68 37.21
N PRO A 325 47.26 -13.81 36.57
CA PRO A 325 48.69 -13.99 36.21
C PRO A 325 49.20 -12.92 35.26
N GLN A 326 48.40 -12.55 34.26
CA GLN A 326 48.74 -11.52 33.27
C GLN A 326 48.82 -10.13 33.92
N ALA A 327 47.90 -9.82 34.83
CA ALA A 327 47.88 -8.56 35.57
C ALA A 327 49.12 -8.44 36.47
N GLN A 328 49.54 -9.51 37.19
CA GLN A 328 50.76 -9.57 37.99
C GLN A 328 52.01 -9.36 37.14
N GLU A 329 52.12 -9.99 35.97
CA GLU A 329 53.23 -9.80 35.02
C GLU A 329 53.31 -8.34 34.54
N ALA A 330 52.15 -7.74 34.24
CA ALA A 330 52.03 -6.33 33.86
C ALA A 330 52.27 -5.37 35.04
N GLY A 331 52.25 -5.85 36.29
CA GLY A 331 52.31 -5.01 37.49
C GLY A 331 51.05 -4.21 37.72
N VAL A 332 49.89 -4.74 37.36
CA VAL A 332 48.56 -4.08 37.49
C VAL A 332 47.75 -4.81 38.56
N THR A 333 47.04 -4.04 39.40
CA THR A 333 46.23 -4.59 40.49
C THR A 333 44.74 -4.46 40.17
N PHE A 334 43.98 -5.56 40.35
CA PHE A 334 42.52 -5.51 40.27
C PHE A 334 41.91 -5.04 41.58
N VAL A 335 41.07 -4.02 41.55
CA VAL A 335 40.24 -3.53 42.66
C VAL A 335 38.78 -3.84 42.32
N PHE A 336 38.18 -4.74 43.10
CA PHE A 336 36.79 -5.12 42.95
C PHE A 336 35.94 -4.47 44.03
N GLU A 337 34.96 -3.67 43.62
CA GLU A 337 33.96 -3.02 44.47
C GLU A 337 32.60 -3.64 44.16
N PRO A 338 32.33 -4.87 44.64
CA PRO A 338 31.08 -5.52 44.37
C PRO A 338 29.97 -4.85 45.20
N SER A 339 28.97 -4.31 44.52
CA SER A 339 27.67 -4.04 45.08
C SER A 339 26.66 -5.08 44.56
N ASP A 340 25.42 -5.05 45.03
CA ASP A 340 24.33 -5.98 44.62
C ASP A 340 24.13 -6.03 43.11
N LEU A 341 24.90 -6.88 42.42
CA LEU A 341 24.75 -7.12 41.01
C LEU A 341 23.65 -8.14 40.78
N PRO A 342 22.61 -7.79 40.03
CA PRO A 342 21.55 -8.75 39.69
C PRO A 342 22.11 -9.83 38.77
N ALA A 343 21.48 -11.01 38.81
CA ALA A 343 21.66 -12.04 37.81
C ALA A 343 21.11 -11.56 36.46
N VAL A 344 21.71 -12.04 35.38
CA VAL A 344 21.29 -11.74 34.01
C VAL A 344 20.83 -13.04 33.30
N ARG A 345 19.97 -12.92 32.30
CA ARG A 345 19.63 -14.06 31.45
C ARG A 345 20.55 -14.08 30.24
N GLY A 346 21.32 -15.15 30.05
CA GLY A 346 22.21 -15.26 28.90
C GLY A 346 23.02 -16.53 28.86
N ASP A 347 23.92 -16.57 27.88
CA ASP A 347 24.89 -17.63 27.67
C ASP A 347 26.13 -17.35 28.59
N PRO A 348 26.41 -18.25 29.54
CA PRO A 348 27.47 -18.02 30.51
C PRO A 348 28.85 -17.93 29.87
N ASP A 349 29.13 -18.70 28.83
CA ASP A 349 30.44 -18.69 28.15
C ASP A 349 30.64 -17.36 27.40
N ARG A 350 29.60 -16.89 26.74
CA ARG A 350 29.63 -15.60 26.01
C ARG A 350 29.74 -14.42 26.93
N LEU A 351 28.97 -14.41 28.02
CA LEU A 351 29.07 -13.34 29.03
C LEU A 351 30.42 -13.35 29.74
N SER A 352 30.99 -14.52 30.02
CA SER A 352 32.35 -14.64 30.54
C SER A 352 33.35 -14.03 29.55
N GLN A 353 33.25 -14.31 28.29
CA GLN A 353 34.10 -13.76 27.24
C GLN A 353 33.98 -12.23 27.11
N LEU A 354 32.75 -11.68 27.26
CA LEU A 354 32.55 -10.23 27.28
C LEU A 354 33.43 -9.59 28.35
N PHE A 355 33.33 -10.09 29.59
CA PHE A 355 34.10 -9.53 30.71
C PHE A 355 35.59 -9.78 30.56
N LEU A 356 36.01 -10.96 30.09
CA LEU A 356 37.42 -11.25 29.77
C LEU A 356 38.01 -10.24 28.79
N ASN A 357 37.27 -9.92 27.70
CA ASN A 357 37.73 -8.95 26.71
C ASN A 357 37.90 -7.54 27.29
N LEU A 358 36.99 -7.11 28.18
CA LEU A 358 37.08 -5.78 28.81
C LEU A 358 38.19 -5.71 29.83
N LEU A 359 38.35 -6.74 30.67
CA LEU A 359 39.40 -6.79 31.70
C LEU A 359 40.79 -6.94 31.07
N ASP A 360 40.93 -7.79 30.03
CA ASP A 360 42.20 -7.93 29.28
C ASP A 360 42.61 -6.59 28.64
N ASN A 361 41.62 -5.88 28.05
CA ASN A 361 41.87 -4.55 27.50
C ASN A 361 42.32 -3.55 28.59
N ALA A 362 41.66 -3.55 29.74
CA ALA A 362 42.02 -2.68 30.85
C ALA A 362 43.43 -2.95 31.42
N VAL A 363 43.81 -4.23 31.53
CA VAL A 363 45.19 -4.62 31.97
C VAL A 363 46.22 -4.15 30.95
N LYS A 364 45.99 -4.39 29.64
CA LYS A 364 46.90 -4.00 28.55
C LYS A 364 47.14 -2.50 28.43
N HIS A 365 46.15 -1.69 28.81
CA HIS A 365 46.23 -0.24 28.71
C HIS A 365 46.65 0.45 30.00
N SER A 366 46.63 -0.25 31.14
CA SER A 366 47.12 0.29 32.42
C SER A 366 48.66 0.35 32.47
N PRO A 367 49.26 1.39 33.04
CA PRO A 367 50.68 1.45 33.29
C PRO A 367 51.08 0.48 34.43
N ARG A 368 52.36 0.16 34.53
CA ARG A 368 52.88 -0.63 35.63
C ARG A 368 52.68 0.11 36.96
N GLY A 369 52.11 -0.57 37.95
CA GLY A 369 51.68 0.04 39.23
C GLY A 369 50.27 0.66 39.18
N GLY A 370 49.57 0.56 38.03
CA GLY A 370 48.21 1.03 37.88
C GLY A 370 47.15 0.06 38.41
N ASN A 371 45.92 0.54 38.51
CA ASN A 371 44.79 -0.24 39.00
C ASN A 371 43.72 -0.40 37.88
N VAL A 372 43.08 -1.58 37.85
CA VAL A 372 41.84 -1.81 37.13
C VAL A 372 40.72 -1.94 38.14
N VAL A 373 39.82 -0.95 38.16
CA VAL A 373 38.69 -0.89 39.09
C VAL A 373 37.46 -1.44 38.42
N VAL A 374 36.83 -2.43 39.04
CA VAL A 374 35.58 -3.02 38.58
C VAL A 374 34.49 -2.72 39.60
N HIS A 375 33.49 -1.95 39.18
CA HIS A 375 32.35 -1.61 40.02
C HIS A 375 31.08 -2.22 39.40
N GLY A 376 30.20 -2.77 40.23
CA GLY A 376 28.95 -3.33 39.80
C GLY A 376 27.77 -2.68 40.51
N ALA A 377 26.68 -2.42 39.83
CA ALA A 377 25.46 -1.84 40.40
C ALA A 377 24.21 -2.39 39.70
N CYS A 378 23.08 -2.30 40.39
CA CYS A 378 21.75 -2.45 39.77
C CYS A 378 21.20 -1.04 39.51
N ALA A 379 20.88 -0.73 38.27
CA ALA A 379 20.23 0.52 37.91
C ALA A 379 19.15 0.29 36.83
N ASP A 380 17.97 0.82 37.03
CA ASP A 380 16.82 0.74 36.09
C ASP A 380 16.47 -0.69 35.64
N GLY A 381 16.59 -1.68 36.55
CA GLY A 381 16.35 -3.08 36.22
C GLY A 381 17.42 -3.72 35.33
N GLN A 382 18.61 -3.14 35.29
CA GLN A 382 19.76 -3.63 34.55
C GLN A 382 20.94 -3.92 35.50
N ALA A 383 21.71 -4.94 35.17
CA ALA A 383 23.06 -5.11 35.73
C ALA A 383 24.00 -4.14 35.00
N VAL A 384 24.57 -3.23 35.75
CA VAL A 384 25.54 -2.24 35.25
C VAL A 384 26.90 -2.59 35.80
N VAL A 385 27.84 -2.90 34.92
CA VAL A 385 29.23 -3.19 35.27
C VAL A 385 30.15 -2.13 34.66
N THR A 386 30.95 -1.45 35.45
CA THR A 386 31.95 -0.53 34.95
C THR A 386 33.35 -1.12 35.17
N VAL A 387 34.19 -1.04 34.16
CA VAL A 387 35.60 -1.43 34.17
C VAL A 387 36.41 -0.19 33.86
N ARG A 388 37.18 0.29 34.83
CA ARG A 388 38.00 1.49 34.69
C ARG A 388 39.46 1.12 34.74
N ASP A 389 40.24 1.59 33.78
CA ASP A 389 41.70 1.46 33.74
C ASP A 389 42.39 2.73 34.20
N SER A 390 43.68 2.62 34.49
CA SER A 390 44.56 3.75 34.84
C SER A 390 45.42 4.20 33.67
N GLY A 391 44.99 3.94 32.43
CA GLY A 391 45.75 4.20 31.22
C GLY A 391 45.76 5.67 30.79
N SER A 392 46.21 5.89 29.55
CA SER A 392 46.24 7.21 28.91
C SER A 392 44.85 7.73 28.48
N GLY A 393 43.79 6.94 28.69
CA GLY A 393 42.46 7.26 28.25
C GLY A 393 42.23 6.98 26.73
N LEU A 394 41.09 7.42 26.26
CA LEU A 394 40.64 7.23 24.88
C LEU A 394 41.01 8.45 24.01
N PRO A 395 41.37 8.25 22.74
CA PRO A 395 41.57 9.36 21.81
C PRO A 395 40.31 10.21 21.67
N GLN A 396 40.45 11.52 21.41
CA GLN A 396 39.30 12.40 21.21
C GLN A 396 38.39 11.92 20.06
N GLY A 397 37.08 11.82 20.35
CA GLY A 397 36.08 11.37 19.36
C GLY A 397 36.14 9.90 18.99
N ALA A 398 36.85 9.07 19.76
CA ALA A 398 36.99 7.63 19.54
C ALA A 398 35.85 6.81 20.16
N ASP A 399 35.03 7.38 21.03
CA ASP A 399 33.97 6.72 21.80
C ASP A 399 33.09 5.77 20.95
N LYS A 400 32.64 6.18 19.75
CA LYS A 400 31.88 5.33 18.81
C LYS A 400 32.77 4.48 17.90
N ARG A 401 34.04 4.79 17.76
CA ARG A 401 34.97 4.08 16.85
C ARG A 401 35.67 2.92 17.54
N LEU A 402 35.79 2.94 18.88
CA LEU A 402 36.45 1.92 19.68
C LEU A 402 35.88 0.53 19.50
N PHE A 403 34.59 0.43 19.29
CA PHE A 403 33.85 -0.83 19.07
C PHE A 403 33.83 -1.29 17.62
N ARG A 404 34.45 -0.50 16.69
CA ARG A 404 34.66 -0.97 15.33
C ARG A 404 35.71 -2.08 15.32
N ARG A 405 35.48 -3.07 14.48
CA ARG A 405 36.41 -4.17 14.26
C ARG A 405 37.74 -3.62 13.77
N PHE A 406 38.83 -4.23 14.23
CA PHE A 406 40.21 -3.84 13.88
C PHE A 406 40.61 -2.41 14.28
N TYR A 407 39.77 -1.71 15.03
CA TYR A 407 40.14 -0.38 15.50
C TYR A 407 41.30 -0.49 16.54
N ARG A 408 42.35 0.24 16.28
CA ARG A 408 43.53 0.38 17.16
C ARG A 408 43.83 1.87 17.26
N GLY A 409 44.02 2.38 18.46
CA GLY A 409 44.42 3.78 18.65
C GLY A 409 45.86 4.02 18.10
N ASP A 410 46.18 5.27 17.82
CA ASP A 410 47.41 5.67 17.12
C ASP A 410 48.72 5.19 17.77
N ASN A 411 48.70 4.85 19.05
CA ASN A 411 49.88 4.37 19.82
C ASN A 411 49.96 2.84 19.93
N ALA A 412 49.17 2.08 19.17
CA ALA A 412 48.98 0.64 19.35
C ALA A 412 49.91 -0.25 18.50
N ALA A 413 50.85 0.33 17.75
CA ALA A 413 51.75 -0.43 16.87
C ALA A 413 52.66 -1.44 17.63
N GLN A 414 52.85 -1.25 18.92
CA GLN A 414 53.75 -2.09 19.76
C GLN A 414 53.03 -3.06 20.71
N ARG A 415 51.68 -3.06 20.74
CA ARG A 415 50.90 -3.90 21.66
C ARG A 415 50.20 -5.04 20.94
N ASP A 416 50.30 -6.25 21.53
CA ASP A 416 49.72 -7.49 20.95
C ASP A 416 48.20 -7.47 21.04
N GLY A 417 47.50 -7.45 19.89
CA GLY A 417 46.04 -7.55 19.82
C GLY A 417 45.51 -7.39 18.38
N ALA A 418 44.47 -8.14 18.05
CA ALA A 418 43.81 -8.09 16.72
C ALA A 418 42.81 -6.94 16.55
N GLY A 419 42.60 -6.10 17.58
CA GLY A 419 41.57 -5.03 17.54
C GLY A 419 40.13 -5.55 17.48
N LEU A 420 39.89 -6.80 17.90
CA LEU A 420 38.56 -7.46 17.83
C LEU A 420 37.88 -7.55 19.22
N GLY A 421 38.63 -7.47 20.33
CA GLY A 421 38.11 -7.72 21.69
C GLY A 421 36.93 -6.83 22.07
N LEU A 422 37.02 -5.53 21.83
CA LEU A 422 35.93 -4.59 22.13
C LEU A 422 34.73 -4.77 21.19
N ALA A 423 34.98 -5.09 19.92
CA ALA A 423 33.89 -5.39 18.96
C ALA A 423 33.15 -6.67 19.35
N ILE A 424 33.87 -7.69 19.84
CA ILE A 424 33.27 -8.94 20.36
C ILE A 424 32.47 -8.64 21.64
N ALA A 425 33.01 -7.84 22.57
CA ALA A 425 32.31 -7.47 23.77
C ALA A 425 31.00 -6.73 23.48
N GLN A 426 31.03 -5.77 22.56
CA GLN A 426 29.81 -5.07 22.09
C GLN A 426 28.80 -6.03 21.47
N ALA A 427 29.23 -6.91 20.54
CA ALA A 427 28.34 -7.86 19.88
C ALA A 427 27.70 -8.85 20.86
N ILE A 428 28.44 -9.30 21.87
CA ILE A 428 27.90 -10.16 22.93
C ILE A 428 26.84 -9.40 23.76
N ALA A 429 27.15 -8.17 24.20
CA ALA A 429 26.20 -7.37 24.99
C ALA A 429 24.91 -7.11 24.20
N GLU A 430 25.00 -6.74 22.92
CA GLU A 430 23.85 -6.52 22.03
C GLU A 430 23.01 -7.78 21.82
N ALA A 431 23.65 -8.94 21.63
CA ALA A 431 22.96 -10.23 21.50
C ALA A 431 22.20 -10.64 22.78
N HIS A 432 22.57 -10.06 23.93
CA HIS A 432 21.90 -10.23 25.22
C HIS A 432 20.93 -9.07 25.56
N GLY A 433 20.62 -8.21 24.58
CA GLY A 433 19.68 -7.09 24.75
C GLY A 433 20.25 -5.90 25.55
N GLY A 434 21.57 -5.86 25.69
CA GLY A 434 22.30 -4.81 26.37
C GLY A 434 23.22 -4.00 25.47
N GLY A 435 24.26 -3.42 26.02
CA GLY A 435 25.28 -2.67 25.28
C GLY A 435 26.50 -2.31 26.09
N VAL A 436 27.55 -1.85 25.40
CA VAL A 436 28.78 -1.35 26.01
C VAL A 436 29.00 0.10 25.59
N THR A 437 29.39 0.94 26.54
CA THR A 437 29.78 2.33 26.28
C THR A 437 31.15 2.60 26.87
N ALA A 438 31.86 3.61 26.36
CA ALA A 438 33.18 3.99 26.87
C ALA A 438 33.27 5.50 27.00
N ARG A 439 33.99 5.97 28.02
CA ARG A 439 34.26 7.38 28.24
C ARG A 439 35.64 7.58 28.90
N ASN A 440 36.20 8.76 28.74
CA ASN A 440 37.35 9.18 29.51
C ASN A 440 36.95 9.55 30.94
N VAL A 441 37.85 9.33 31.89
CA VAL A 441 37.66 9.71 33.30
C VAL A 441 38.51 10.93 33.60
N ASP A 442 37.98 11.92 34.33
CA ASP A 442 38.66 13.19 34.63
C ASP A 442 39.98 13.00 35.38
N THR A 443 40.10 11.94 36.15
CA THR A 443 41.31 11.58 36.88
C THR A 443 42.33 10.78 36.06
N GLY A 444 42.08 10.60 34.75
CA GLY A 444 42.88 9.80 33.82
C GLY A 444 42.32 8.37 33.67
N GLY A 445 42.68 7.74 32.55
CA GLY A 445 42.17 6.41 32.17
C GLY A 445 40.88 6.41 31.41
N ALA A 446 40.45 5.22 30.99
CA ALA A 446 39.17 4.98 30.34
C ALA A 446 38.24 4.15 31.23
N GLU A 447 36.93 4.40 31.08
CA GLU A 447 35.87 3.65 31.75
C GLU A 447 34.96 3.02 30.70
N PHE A 448 34.82 1.71 30.79
CA PHE A 448 33.89 0.92 29.95
C PHE A 448 32.71 0.50 30.82
N THR A 449 31.52 0.83 30.37
CA THR A 449 30.26 0.51 31.06
C THR A 449 29.46 -0.49 30.27
N VAL A 450 29.21 -1.66 30.84
CA VAL A 450 28.31 -2.71 30.31
C VAL A 450 26.97 -2.56 30.99
N ARG A 451 25.90 -2.63 30.20
CA ARG A 451 24.51 -2.67 30.68
C ARG A 451 23.84 -3.93 30.12
N LEU A 452 23.29 -4.77 31.01
CA LEU A 452 22.59 -5.99 30.62
C LEU A 452 21.23 -6.04 31.36
N PRO A 453 20.12 -6.49 30.71
CA PRO A 453 18.85 -6.68 31.37
C PRO A 453 18.99 -7.65 32.57
N ALA A 454 18.42 -7.31 33.71
CA ALA A 454 18.35 -8.22 34.85
C ALA A 454 17.41 -9.41 34.54
N ALA A 455 17.68 -10.57 35.17
CA ALA A 455 16.95 -11.82 34.95
C ALA A 455 15.53 -11.81 35.54
#